data_9b1d51f4295b3f81bc707f79c94ec6b5
#
_entry.id   9b1d51f4295b3f81bc707f79c94ec6b5
#
_cell.length_a   1.000
_cell.length_b   1.000
_cell.length_c   1.000
_cell.angle_alpha   90.00
_cell.angle_beta   90.00
_cell.angle_gamma   90.00
#
_symmetry.space_group_name_H-M   'P 1'
#
loop_
_entity.id
_entity.type
_entity.pdbx_description
1 polymer ?
#
loop_
_entity_poly.entity_id
_entity_poly.type
_entity_poly.pdbx_seq_one_letter_code
_entity_poly.pdbx_strand_id
1 'polypeptide(L)'
;MKYIVSTIVYLAALLSLSVFVFDPTHLYYELPWLDIPMHVFGGFGVVSLVLSVARYRKQKISLTMALIFYLCVAISWELYELGHDIIRHTQWNGWTDTISDIINGAIGGSVAYYLFKK
;
A
#
# COMPACT_ATOMS: atom_id res chain seq x y z
N MET A 1 6.92 9.06 -18.19
CA MET A 1 5.72 8.28 -18.57
C MET A 1 5.90 6.78 -18.30
N LYS A 2 6.92 6.11 -18.86
CA LYS A 2 7.15 4.64 -18.70
C LYS A 2 7.12 4.17 -17.24
N TYR A 3 7.84 4.83 -16.34
CA TYR A 3 7.89 4.45 -14.91
C TYR A 3 6.54 4.64 -14.19
N ILE A 4 5.77 5.66 -14.55
CA ILE A 4 4.42 5.87 -14.00
C ILE A 4 3.52 4.70 -14.39
N VAL A 5 3.50 4.33 -15.67
CA VAL A 5 2.67 3.23 -16.17
C VAL A 5 3.05 1.91 -15.51
N SER A 6 4.36 1.58 -15.45
CA SER A 6 4.80 0.34 -14.80
C SER A 6 4.44 0.28 -13.31
N THR A 7 4.50 1.40 -12.60
CA THR A 7 4.12 1.43 -11.18
C THR A 7 2.60 1.31 -11.00
N ILE A 8 1.80 1.91 -11.88
CA ILE A 8 0.34 1.73 -11.87
C ILE A 8 -0.02 0.26 -12.14
N VAL A 9 0.60 -0.37 -13.13
CA VAL A 9 0.37 -1.78 -13.43
C VAL A 9 0.76 -2.67 -12.25
N TYR A 10 1.89 -2.38 -11.59
CA TYR A 10 2.30 -3.08 -10.38
C TYR A 10 1.27 -2.97 -9.25
N LEU A 11 0.80 -1.75 -8.94
CA LEU A 11 -0.20 -1.52 -7.90
C LEU A 11 -1.54 -2.18 -8.25
N ALA A 12 -1.97 -2.11 -9.51
CA ALA A 12 -3.18 -2.76 -9.97
C ALA A 12 -3.08 -4.29 -9.85
N ALA A 13 -1.93 -4.88 -10.17
CA ALA A 13 -1.70 -6.31 -10.02
C ALA A 13 -1.72 -6.73 -8.53
N LEU A 14 -1.06 -5.97 -7.65
CA LEU A 14 -1.04 -6.21 -6.21
C LEU A 14 -2.46 -6.13 -5.62
N LEU A 15 -3.22 -5.10 -5.96
CA LEU A 15 -4.59 -4.91 -5.53
C LEU A 15 -5.50 -6.05 -6.05
N SER A 16 -5.34 -6.43 -7.32
CA SER A 16 -6.10 -7.53 -7.91
C SER A 16 -5.81 -8.86 -7.21
N LEU A 17 -4.55 -9.12 -6.86
CA LEU A 17 -4.15 -10.30 -6.13
C LEU A 17 -4.80 -10.35 -4.75
N SER A 18 -4.80 -9.22 -4.02
CA SER A 18 -5.44 -9.11 -2.72
C SER A 18 -6.96 -9.36 -2.80
N VAL A 19 -7.65 -8.58 -3.63
CA VAL A 19 -9.12 -8.55 -3.67
C VAL A 19 -9.72 -9.79 -4.35
N PHE A 20 -9.11 -10.29 -5.42
CA PHE A 20 -9.69 -11.39 -6.21
C PHE A 20 -9.13 -12.77 -5.91
N VAL A 21 -8.00 -12.87 -5.24
CA VAL A 21 -7.38 -14.15 -4.92
C VAL A 21 -7.33 -14.37 -3.41
N PHE A 22 -6.69 -13.51 -2.66
CA PHE A 22 -6.43 -13.75 -1.23
C PHE A 22 -7.69 -13.61 -0.38
N ASP A 23 -8.50 -12.58 -0.62
CA ASP A 23 -9.73 -12.35 0.13
C ASP A 23 -10.78 -13.44 -0.14
N PRO A 24 -11.15 -13.79 -1.40
CA PRO A 24 -12.14 -14.85 -1.66
C PRO A 24 -11.69 -16.25 -1.24
N THR A 25 -10.38 -16.53 -1.22
CA THR A 25 -9.84 -17.83 -0.80
C THR A 25 -9.61 -17.92 0.71
N HIS A 26 -9.92 -16.87 1.47
CA HIS A 26 -9.65 -16.76 2.91
C HIS A 26 -8.17 -16.93 3.28
N LEU A 27 -7.26 -16.67 2.36
CA LEU A 27 -5.82 -16.88 2.52
C LEU A 27 -5.24 -16.01 3.64
N TYR A 28 -5.74 -14.81 3.83
CA TYR A 28 -5.36 -13.96 4.96
C TYR A 28 -5.75 -14.57 6.31
N TYR A 29 -6.82 -15.36 6.35
CA TYR A 29 -7.26 -16.04 7.55
C TYR A 29 -6.41 -17.28 7.85
N GLU A 30 -6.04 -18.03 6.82
CA GLU A 30 -5.19 -19.21 6.95
C GLU A 30 -3.71 -18.87 7.13
N LEU A 31 -3.26 -17.77 6.54
CA LEU A 31 -1.89 -17.28 6.57
C LEU A 31 -1.83 -15.81 7.02
N PRO A 32 -2.06 -15.51 8.31
CA PRO A 32 -2.14 -14.12 8.79
C PRO A 32 -0.86 -13.30 8.52
N TRP A 33 0.29 -13.95 8.42
CA TRP A 33 1.56 -13.29 8.10
C TRP A 33 1.62 -12.73 6.66
N LEU A 34 0.72 -13.18 5.76
CA LEU A 34 0.68 -12.75 4.37
C LEU A 34 0.32 -11.25 4.24
N ASP A 35 -0.39 -10.73 5.20
CA ASP A 35 -0.79 -9.34 5.27
C ASP A 35 0.42 -8.40 5.38
N ILE A 36 1.41 -8.77 6.17
CA ILE A 36 2.63 -7.99 6.35
C ILE A 36 3.34 -7.67 5.01
N PRO A 37 3.74 -8.66 4.19
CA PRO A 37 4.36 -8.37 2.90
C PRO A 37 3.43 -7.60 1.95
N MET A 38 2.12 -7.80 2.01
CA MET A 38 1.17 -7.07 1.18
C MET A 38 1.20 -5.57 1.48
N HIS A 39 1.21 -5.17 2.74
CA HIS A 39 1.36 -3.78 3.14
C HIS A 39 2.74 -3.20 2.81
N VAL A 40 3.82 -3.97 3.00
CA VAL A 40 5.18 -3.56 2.60
C VAL A 40 5.25 -3.29 1.09
N PHE A 41 4.74 -4.20 0.27
CA PHE A 41 4.72 -4.02 -1.19
C PHE A 41 3.76 -2.92 -1.64
N GLY A 42 2.64 -2.74 -0.94
CA GLY A 42 1.70 -1.65 -1.17
C GLY A 42 2.37 -0.29 -0.94
N GLY A 43 2.99 -0.10 0.20
CA GLY A 43 3.72 1.13 0.52
C GLY A 43 4.88 1.41 -0.42
N PHE A 44 5.64 0.37 -0.79
CA PHE A 44 6.69 0.45 -1.81
C PHE A 44 6.13 0.97 -3.15
N GLY A 45 5.01 0.42 -3.61
CA GLY A 45 4.37 0.83 -4.85
C GLY A 45 3.85 2.26 -4.82
N VAL A 46 3.18 2.66 -3.74
CA VAL A 46 2.63 4.02 -3.58
C VAL A 46 3.75 5.06 -3.62
N VAL A 47 4.81 4.88 -2.85
CA VAL A 47 5.95 5.83 -2.85
C VAL A 47 6.69 5.82 -4.19
N SER A 48 6.85 4.66 -4.83
CA SER A 48 7.41 4.57 -6.18
C SER A 48 6.61 5.36 -7.21
N LEU A 49 5.28 5.32 -7.10
CA LEU A 49 4.39 6.12 -7.96
C LEU A 49 4.58 7.62 -7.73
N VAL A 50 4.58 8.05 -6.46
CA VAL A 50 4.81 9.45 -6.08
C VAL A 50 6.13 9.97 -6.64
N LEU A 51 7.22 9.20 -6.49
CA LEU A 51 8.53 9.56 -7.01
C LEU A 51 8.57 9.60 -8.55
N SER A 52 7.86 8.68 -9.19
CA SER A 52 7.76 8.63 -10.66
C SER A 52 7.05 9.85 -11.23
N VAL A 53 5.95 10.28 -10.56
CA VAL A 53 5.21 11.50 -10.92
C VAL A 53 6.05 12.75 -10.64
N ALA A 54 6.70 12.83 -9.49
CA ALA A 54 7.58 13.94 -9.15
C ALA A 54 8.72 14.10 -10.17
N ARG A 55 9.36 12.99 -10.55
CA ARG A 55 10.40 12.98 -11.60
C ARG A 55 9.86 13.44 -12.96
N TYR A 56 8.68 12.98 -13.34
CA TYR A 56 8.03 13.41 -14.58
C TYR A 56 7.78 14.93 -14.59
N ARG A 57 7.38 15.48 -13.45
CA ARG A 57 7.16 16.92 -13.26
C ARG A 57 8.45 17.71 -12.99
N LYS A 58 9.60 17.06 -13.00
CA LYS A 58 10.92 17.65 -12.65
C LYS A 58 10.92 18.29 -11.25
N GLN A 59 10.16 17.73 -10.33
CA GLN A 59 10.07 18.18 -8.93
C GLN A 59 10.90 17.26 -8.03
N LYS A 60 11.53 17.84 -7.01
CA LYS A 60 12.16 17.09 -5.92
C LYS A 60 11.14 16.93 -4.80
N ILE A 61 11.07 15.73 -4.25
CA ILE A 61 10.18 15.42 -3.13
C ILE A 61 11.02 14.87 -1.97
N SER A 62 10.73 15.30 -0.75
CA SER A 62 11.38 14.78 0.45
C SER A 62 10.75 13.44 0.88
N LEU A 63 11.48 12.67 1.70
CA LEU A 63 10.92 11.46 2.31
C LEU A 63 9.63 11.75 3.09
N THR A 64 9.63 12.84 3.86
CA THR A 64 8.45 13.25 4.64
C THR A 64 7.24 13.46 3.74
N MET A 65 7.38 14.20 2.64
CA MET A 65 6.26 14.41 1.70
C MET A 65 5.81 13.09 1.07
N ALA A 66 6.74 12.24 0.66
CA ALA A 66 6.40 10.94 0.08
C ALA A 66 5.63 10.05 1.06
N LEU A 67 6.03 10.05 2.35
CA LEU A 67 5.34 9.31 3.40
C LEU A 67 3.99 9.93 3.78
N ILE A 68 3.81 11.25 3.68
CA ILE A 68 2.49 11.89 3.86
C ILE A 68 1.52 11.41 2.77
N PHE A 69 1.95 11.37 1.50
CA PHE A 69 1.13 10.80 0.43
C PHE A 69 0.80 9.33 0.66
N TYR A 70 1.80 8.55 1.08
CA TYR A 70 1.58 7.17 1.46
C TYR A 70 0.54 7.05 2.58
N LEU A 71 0.64 7.84 3.65
CA LEU A 71 -0.31 7.83 4.77
C LEU A 71 -1.75 8.13 4.32
N CYS A 72 -1.95 9.08 3.42
CA CYS A 72 -3.28 9.35 2.88
C CYS A 72 -3.88 8.12 2.18
N VAL A 73 -3.07 7.41 1.40
CA VAL A 73 -3.51 6.17 0.73
C VAL A 73 -3.74 5.05 1.74
N ALA A 74 -2.84 4.86 2.70
CA ALA A 74 -2.95 3.83 3.74
C ALA A 74 -4.22 4.03 4.59
N ILE A 75 -4.49 5.24 5.07
CA ILE A 75 -5.70 5.55 5.84
C ILE A 75 -6.96 5.29 4.99
N SER A 76 -6.94 5.66 3.70
CA SER A 76 -8.06 5.39 2.80
C SER A 76 -8.30 3.89 2.63
N TRP A 77 -7.23 3.09 2.59
CA TRP A 77 -7.31 1.64 2.53
C TRP A 77 -7.91 1.05 3.81
N GLU A 78 -7.45 1.46 4.98
CA GLU A 78 -7.99 1.02 6.27
C GLU A 78 -9.49 1.36 6.42
N LEU A 79 -9.90 2.55 5.96
CA LEU A 79 -11.31 2.93 5.94
C LEU A 79 -12.12 2.06 4.98
N TYR A 80 -11.56 1.68 3.84
CA TYR A 80 -12.18 0.74 2.91
C TYR A 80 -12.36 -0.64 3.56
N GLU A 81 -11.33 -1.18 4.22
CA GLU A 81 -11.41 -2.47 4.91
C GLU A 81 -12.44 -2.45 6.04
N LEU A 82 -12.43 -1.42 6.87
CA LEU A 82 -13.43 -1.25 7.91
C LEU A 82 -14.86 -1.21 7.33
N GLY A 83 -15.08 -0.46 6.25
CA GLY A 83 -16.38 -0.39 5.58
C GLY A 83 -16.81 -1.73 4.98
N HIS A 84 -15.86 -2.46 4.39
CA HIS A 84 -16.09 -3.78 3.83
C HIS A 84 -16.46 -4.80 4.91
N ASP A 85 -15.79 -4.77 6.06
CA ASP A 85 -16.09 -5.64 7.20
C ASP A 85 -17.46 -5.34 7.82
N ILE A 86 -17.82 -4.07 7.93
CA ILE A 86 -19.16 -3.67 8.40
C ILE A 86 -20.24 -4.20 7.46
N ILE A 87 -20.06 -4.07 6.14
CA ILE A 87 -21.06 -4.50 5.15
C ILE A 87 -21.18 -6.02 5.12
N ARG A 88 -20.09 -6.74 5.23
CA ARG A 88 -20.06 -8.22 5.19
C ARG A 88 -20.32 -8.87 6.54
N HIS A 89 -20.48 -8.11 7.62
CA HIS A 89 -20.58 -8.61 8.99
C HIS A 89 -19.40 -9.49 9.38
N THR A 90 -18.21 -9.20 8.86
CA THR A 90 -16.97 -9.84 9.22
C THR A 90 -16.33 -9.15 10.42
N GLN A 91 -15.37 -9.80 11.05
CA GLN A 91 -14.74 -9.28 12.25
C GLN A 91 -13.55 -8.39 11.88
N TRP A 92 -13.63 -7.11 12.24
CA TRP A 92 -12.50 -6.20 12.10
C TRP A 92 -11.36 -6.58 13.06
N ASN A 93 -10.13 -6.60 12.55
CA ASN A 93 -8.94 -7.05 13.29
C ASN A 93 -8.46 -6.07 14.37
N GLY A 94 -8.98 -4.84 14.37
CA GLY A 94 -8.73 -3.85 15.42
C GLY A 94 -7.57 -2.90 15.14
N TRP A 95 -7.40 -1.94 16.06
CA TRP A 95 -6.42 -0.85 15.92
C TRP A 95 -4.96 -1.34 15.86
N THR A 96 -4.62 -2.43 16.54
CA THR A 96 -3.26 -2.99 16.55
C THR A 96 -2.85 -3.46 15.16
N ASP A 97 -3.76 -4.09 14.46
CA ASP A 97 -3.57 -4.55 13.09
C ASP A 97 -3.40 -3.36 12.16
N THR A 98 -4.33 -2.42 12.15
CA THR A 98 -4.27 -1.17 11.38
C THR A 98 -2.95 -0.41 11.57
N ILE A 99 -2.48 -0.27 12.82
CA ILE A 99 -1.20 0.41 13.11
C ILE A 99 -0.02 -0.38 12.54
N SER A 100 -0.04 -1.70 12.69
CA SER A 100 0.98 -2.60 12.11
C SER A 100 1.07 -2.43 10.59
N ASP A 101 -0.06 -2.39 9.92
CA ASP A 101 -0.16 -2.29 8.47
C ASP A 101 0.36 -0.96 7.94
N ILE A 102 0.01 0.12 8.62
CA ILE A 102 0.54 1.45 8.32
C ILE A 102 2.06 1.50 8.50
N ILE A 103 2.60 0.91 9.57
CA ILE A 103 4.05 0.84 9.81
C ILE A 103 4.74 0.00 8.74
N ASN A 104 4.22 -1.19 8.43
CA ASN A 104 4.78 -2.08 7.42
C ASN A 104 4.83 -1.41 6.04
N GLY A 105 3.77 -0.73 5.65
CA GLY A 105 3.75 0.02 4.41
C GLY A 105 4.67 1.24 4.42
N ALA A 106 4.83 1.93 5.56
CA ALA A 106 5.80 3.01 5.69
C ALA A 106 7.25 2.52 5.53
N ILE A 107 7.56 1.31 6.03
CA ILE A 107 8.85 0.65 5.80
C ILE A 107 9.07 0.41 4.31
N GLY A 108 8.10 -0.20 3.63
CA GLY A 108 8.15 -0.43 2.18
C GLY A 108 8.33 0.86 1.39
N GLY A 109 7.57 1.89 1.73
CA GLY A 109 7.66 3.21 1.12
C GLY A 109 9.02 3.87 1.34
N SER A 110 9.60 3.74 2.52
CA SER A 110 10.94 4.26 2.83
C SER A 110 12.01 3.56 1.99
N VAL A 111 11.93 2.25 1.85
CA VAL A 111 12.82 1.48 0.97
C VAL A 111 12.73 1.98 -0.48
N ALA A 112 11.52 2.14 -1.01
CA ALA A 112 11.30 2.68 -2.35
C ALA A 112 11.91 4.07 -2.51
N TYR A 113 11.73 4.95 -1.50
CA TYR A 113 12.29 6.29 -1.53
C TYR A 113 13.82 6.25 -1.68
N TYR A 114 14.52 5.50 -0.85
CA TYR A 114 16.00 5.44 -0.89
C TYR A 114 16.53 4.79 -2.16
N LEU A 115 15.81 3.86 -2.76
CA LEU A 115 16.18 3.24 -4.03
C LEU A 115 15.98 4.19 -5.22
N PHE A 116 14.93 5.00 -5.21
CA PHE A 116 14.49 5.74 -6.39
C PHE A 116 14.54 7.28 -6.29
N LYS A 117 14.98 7.85 -5.17
CA LYS A 117 15.04 9.30 -4.96
C LYS A 117 15.99 10.08 -5.89
N LYS A 118 16.76 9.40 -6.74
CA LYS A 118 17.75 10.02 -7.66
C LYS A 118 17.10 10.94 -8.68
#